data_550734058c4246329b2eadbb4577cc91
#
_entry.id   550734058c4246329b2eadbb4577cc91
#
_cell.length_a   1.000
_cell.length_b   1.000
_cell.length_c   1.000
_cell.angle_alpha   90.00
_cell.angle_beta   90.00
_cell.angle_gamma   90.00
#
_symmetry.space_group_name_H-M   'P 1'
#
loop_
_entity.id
_entity.type
_entity.pdbx_description
1 polymer ?
#
loop_
_entity_poly.entity_id
_entity_poly.type
_entity_poly.pdbx_seq_one_letter_code
_entity_poly.pdbx_strand_id
1 'polypeptide(L)'
;ALEESSDYKEQVKTVSNIEVIDDHTVKLVTDGANPILPNTLTNVYIMDSGWAKANGVERPQDFAAEEETFSVRNSNGTGPFMLTSRAPEELSVLTRNKSWWGDAMYPGNVDRIEYRPIKNAATRVAALLSGEVDFVLDAPLQDLKRIEATEGLTTKTVAQVRSIFFGMDQSLDELRSSNVKGANPFRDIKVREAFNLAIDKDAIQRVVMDGLSFPTGIIT
;
A
#
# COMPACT_ATOMS: atom_id res chain seq x y z
N ALA A 1 -5.34 -16.64 4.51
CA ALA A 1 -6.00 -15.50 3.83
C ALA A 1 -7.54 -15.55 3.95
N LEU A 2 -8.13 -16.74 4.11
CA LEU A 2 -9.59 -16.88 4.26
C LEU A 2 -10.09 -16.70 5.70
N GLU A 3 -9.20 -16.60 6.69
CA GLU A 3 -9.59 -16.37 8.07
C GLU A 3 -10.20 -14.98 8.27
N GLU A 4 -11.14 -14.86 9.20
CA GLU A 4 -11.91 -13.63 9.42
C GLU A 4 -11.02 -12.45 9.83
N SER A 5 -9.95 -12.71 10.56
CA SER A 5 -8.94 -11.73 10.98
C SER A 5 -7.95 -11.32 9.87
N SER A 6 -8.01 -11.95 8.68
CA SER A 6 -7.09 -11.64 7.59
C SER A 6 -7.50 -10.40 6.81
N ASP A 7 -6.60 -9.44 6.67
CA ASP A 7 -6.78 -8.27 5.79
C ASP A 7 -6.89 -8.65 4.30
N TYR A 8 -6.46 -9.86 3.94
CA TYR A 8 -6.46 -10.36 2.56
C TYR A 8 -7.68 -11.20 2.19
N LYS A 9 -8.66 -11.37 3.09
CA LYS A 9 -9.84 -12.21 2.81
C LYS A 9 -10.65 -11.72 1.61
N GLU A 10 -10.76 -10.42 1.42
CA GLU A 10 -11.49 -9.85 0.29
C GLU A 10 -10.85 -10.14 -1.06
N GLN A 11 -9.51 -10.23 -1.13
CA GLN A 11 -8.77 -10.56 -2.35
C GLN A 11 -9.02 -12.00 -2.81
N VAL A 12 -9.35 -12.88 -1.90
CA VAL A 12 -9.51 -14.32 -2.16
C VAL A 12 -10.92 -14.85 -1.90
N LYS A 13 -11.89 -13.99 -1.59
CA LYS A 13 -13.26 -14.40 -1.21
C LYS A 13 -14.01 -15.21 -2.28
N THR A 14 -13.64 -15.03 -3.55
CA THR A 14 -14.23 -15.81 -4.65
C THR A 14 -13.58 -17.17 -4.82
N VAL A 15 -12.48 -17.46 -4.12
CA VAL A 15 -11.81 -18.77 -4.16
C VAL A 15 -12.54 -19.73 -3.22
N SER A 16 -13.20 -20.70 -3.77
CA SER A 16 -13.98 -21.71 -3.04
C SER A 16 -13.16 -22.95 -2.67
N ASN A 17 -12.13 -23.26 -3.45
CA ASN A 17 -11.25 -24.40 -3.18
C ASN A 17 -9.85 -24.21 -3.76
N ILE A 18 -8.86 -24.86 -3.14
CA ILE A 18 -7.46 -24.91 -3.58
C ILE A 18 -7.07 -26.37 -3.72
N GLU A 19 -6.71 -26.81 -4.92
CA GLU A 19 -6.29 -28.16 -5.22
C GLU A 19 -4.78 -28.16 -5.50
N VAL A 20 -4.01 -28.95 -4.76
CA VAL A 20 -2.60 -29.20 -5.06
C VAL A 20 -2.53 -30.30 -6.11
N ILE A 21 -2.03 -29.99 -7.29
CA ILE A 21 -1.91 -30.92 -8.41
C ILE A 21 -0.57 -31.66 -8.34
N ASP A 22 0.51 -30.92 -8.11
CA ASP A 22 1.87 -31.41 -7.93
C ASP A 22 2.74 -30.42 -7.14
N ASP A 23 4.03 -30.68 -7.01
CA ASP A 23 4.97 -29.86 -6.22
C ASP A 23 5.12 -28.41 -6.73
N HIS A 24 4.67 -28.14 -7.97
CA HIS A 24 4.83 -26.84 -8.62
C HIS A 24 3.52 -26.26 -9.15
N THR A 25 2.42 -26.98 -8.98
CA THR A 25 1.12 -26.62 -9.59
C THR A 25 0.02 -26.62 -8.55
N VAL A 26 -0.65 -25.48 -8.39
CA VAL A 26 -1.89 -25.35 -7.63
C VAL A 26 -3.01 -24.87 -8.53
N LYS A 27 -4.22 -25.36 -8.29
CA LYS A 27 -5.44 -24.94 -8.97
C LYS A 27 -6.33 -24.21 -8.00
N LEU A 28 -6.68 -22.98 -8.32
CA LEU A 28 -7.66 -22.19 -7.60
C LEU A 28 -9.03 -22.34 -8.27
N VAL A 29 -10.00 -22.82 -7.51
CA VAL A 29 -11.39 -22.93 -7.96
C VAL A 29 -12.18 -21.74 -7.44
N THR A 30 -12.91 -21.06 -8.31
CA THR A 30 -13.69 -19.87 -7.94
C THR A 30 -15.20 -20.11 -8.06
N ASP A 31 -15.98 -19.40 -7.27
CA ASP A 31 -17.46 -19.38 -7.32
C ASP A 31 -17.93 -18.52 -8.50
N GLY A 32 -17.75 -19.01 -9.71
CA GLY A 32 -18.03 -18.29 -10.96
C GLY A 32 -16.79 -17.63 -11.57
N ALA A 33 -16.98 -16.99 -12.71
CA ALA A 33 -15.89 -16.38 -13.46
C ALA A 33 -15.33 -15.14 -12.72
N ASN A 34 -14.02 -15.14 -12.48
CA ASN A 34 -13.30 -13.99 -11.90
C ASN A 34 -12.06 -13.65 -12.76
N PRO A 35 -12.21 -12.84 -13.81
CA PRO A 35 -11.09 -12.52 -14.72
C PRO A 35 -10.01 -11.63 -14.08
N ILE A 36 -10.32 -10.96 -12.94
CA ILE A 36 -9.37 -10.11 -12.25
C ILE A 36 -8.62 -10.82 -11.11
N LEU A 37 -8.91 -12.10 -10.86
CA LEU A 37 -8.26 -12.85 -9.77
C LEU A 37 -6.72 -12.82 -9.85
N PRO A 38 -6.06 -12.98 -11.02
CA PRO A 38 -4.60 -12.89 -11.08
C PRO A 38 -4.07 -11.53 -10.60
N ASN A 39 -4.78 -10.43 -10.87
CA ASN A 39 -4.40 -9.09 -10.43
C ASN A 39 -4.59 -8.91 -8.92
N THR A 40 -5.69 -9.43 -8.36
CA THR A 40 -5.91 -9.35 -6.90
C THR A 40 -4.92 -10.19 -6.11
N LEU A 41 -4.47 -11.32 -6.66
CA LEU A 41 -3.47 -12.19 -6.04
C LEU A 41 -2.07 -11.58 -5.98
N THR A 42 -1.76 -10.52 -6.75
CA THR A 42 -0.48 -9.82 -6.65
C THR A 42 -0.22 -9.22 -5.27
N ASN A 43 -1.28 -9.00 -4.49
CA ASN A 43 -1.20 -8.50 -3.12
C ASN A 43 -1.15 -9.62 -2.05
N VAL A 44 -1.24 -10.88 -2.46
CA VAL A 44 -1.23 -12.03 -1.54
C VAL A 44 0.13 -12.70 -1.59
N TYR A 45 0.95 -12.46 -0.58
CA TYR A 45 2.28 -13.05 -0.49
C TYR A 45 2.22 -14.46 0.08
N ILE A 46 2.94 -15.38 -0.56
CA ILE A 46 3.03 -16.78 -0.15
C ILE A 46 4.18 -16.93 0.85
N MET A 47 3.90 -17.56 1.99
CA MET A 47 4.89 -17.86 3.02
C MET A 47 5.29 -19.32 2.97
N ASP A 48 6.53 -19.62 3.35
CA ASP A 48 6.99 -20.98 3.56
C ASP A 48 6.26 -21.61 4.76
N SER A 49 5.57 -22.73 4.54
CA SER A 49 4.76 -23.38 5.57
C SER A 49 5.57 -24.00 6.69
N GLY A 50 6.78 -24.46 6.39
CA GLY A 50 7.69 -25.02 7.40
C GLY A 50 8.20 -23.92 8.34
N TRP A 51 8.60 -22.79 7.77
CA TRP A 51 9.00 -21.62 8.55
C TRP A 51 7.83 -21.08 9.40
N ALA A 52 6.62 -20.98 8.80
CA ALA A 52 5.45 -20.49 9.52
C ALA A 52 5.12 -21.38 10.74
N LYS A 53 5.15 -22.71 10.58
CA LYS A 53 4.94 -23.67 11.67
C LYS A 53 6.01 -23.59 12.74
N ALA A 54 7.27 -23.54 12.32
CA ALA A 54 8.41 -23.50 13.26
C ALA A 54 8.40 -22.24 14.14
N ASN A 55 7.79 -21.16 13.68
CA ASN A 55 7.73 -19.87 14.38
C ASN A 55 6.34 -19.49 14.91
N GLY A 56 5.35 -20.38 14.79
CA GLY A 56 3.98 -20.15 15.30
C GLY A 56 3.23 -19.02 14.62
N VAL A 57 3.49 -18.80 13.32
CA VAL A 57 2.88 -17.69 12.53
C VAL A 57 2.02 -18.22 11.39
N GLU A 58 1.31 -19.32 11.62
CA GLU A 58 0.39 -19.93 10.64
C GLU A 58 -0.92 -19.16 10.48
N ARG A 59 -1.26 -18.32 11.44
CA ARG A 59 -2.46 -17.47 11.42
C ARG A 59 -2.10 -15.99 11.35
N PRO A 60 -3.00 -15.13 10.86
CA PRO A 60 -2.83 -13.69 10.91
C PRO A 60 -2.66 -13.18 12.35
N GLN A 61 -1.91 -12.09 12.50
CA GLN A 61 -1.77 -11.40 13.78
C GLN A 61 -3.10 -10.79 14.20
N ASP A 62 -3.44 -10.89 15.47
CA ASP A 62 -4.59 -10.21 16.06
C ASP A 62 -4.19 -8.82 16.57
N PHE A 63 -4.43 -7.81 15.73
CA PHE A 63 -4.16 -6.41 16.09
C PHE A 63 -5.09 -5.87 17.18
N ALA A 64 -6.30 -6.42 17.31
CA ALA A 64 -7.23 -5.98 18.34
C ALA A 64 -6.81 -6.46 19.75
N ALA A 65 -6.11 -7.59 19.81
CA ALA A 65 -5.50 -8.12 21.03
C ALA A 65 -4.08 -7.56 21.31
N GLU A 66 -3.62 -6.57 20.54
CA GLU A 66 -2.25 -6.03 20.62
C GLU A 66 -1.17 -7.12 20.50
N GLU A 67 -1.45 -8.17 19.77
CA GLU A 67 -0.52 -9.28 19.57
C GLU A 67 0.70 -8.82 18.75
N GLU A 68 1.89 -9.24 19.14
CA GLU A 68 3.10 -9.14 18.32
C GLU A 68 3.61 -10.54 18.00
N THR A 69 3.41 -11.01 16.78
CA THR A 69 3.88 -12.30 16.32
C THR A 69 5.35 -12.25 15.88
N PHE A 70 6.00 -13.40 15.79
CA PHE A 70 7.40 -13.51 15.32
C PHE A 70 7.61 -12.86 13.94
N SER A 71 6.62 -12.90 13.05
CA SER A 71 6.68 -12.31 11.70
C SER A 71 6.73 -10.78 11.69
N VAL A 72 6.40 -10.09 12.80
CA VAL A 72 6.53 -8.63 12.89
C VAL A 72 7.97 -8.18 12.72
N ARG A 73 8.93 -8.95 13.26
CA ARG A 73 10.36 -8.60 13.25
C ARG A 73 11.21 -9.51 12.38
N ASN A 74 10.63 -10.56 11.82
CA ASN A 74 11.34 -11.57 11.06
C ASN A 74 10.61 -11.88 9.75
N SER A 75 11.35 -12.26 8.73
CA SER A 75 10.79 -12.66 7.44
C SER A 75 11.58 -13.82 6.83
N ASN A 76 10.93 -14.58 5.96
CA ASN A 76 11.52 -15.64 5.16
C ASN A 76 11.09 -15.50 3.70
N GLY A 77 11.42 -14.36 3.10
CA GLY A 77 11.11 -14.07 1.71
C GLY A 77 12.15 -14.63 0.74
N THR A 78 11.76 -14.80 -0.51
CA THR A 78 12.61 -15.29 -1.62
C THR A 78 13.15 -14.15 -2.50
N GLY A 79 13.11 -12.92 -2.01
CA GLY A 79 13.50 -11.72 -2.75
C GLY A 79 15.00 -11.43 -2.78
N PRO A 80 15.41 -10.35 -3.48
CA PRO A 80 16.81 -9.94 -3.59
C PRO A 80 17.42 -9.42 -2.29
N PHE A 81 16.62 -9.12 -1.28
CA PHE A 81 17.07 -8.67 0.04
C PHE A 81 16.44 -9.50 1.14
N MET A 82 17.19 -9.72 2.20
CA MET A 82 16.77 -10.40 3.43
C MET A 82 16.64 -9.38 4.56
N LEU A 83 15.56 -9.45 5.34
CA LEU A 83 15.42 -8.66 6.56
C LEU A 83 16.41 -9.15 7.62
N THR A 84 17.34 -8.29 8.02
CA THR A 84 18.38 -8.60 9.01
C THR A 84 17.98 -8.16 10.41
N SER A 85 17.29 -7.01 10.51
CA SER A 85 16.73 -6.53 11.76
C SER A 85 15.57 -5.58 11.50
N ARG A 86 14.62 -5.52 12.45
CA ARG A 86 13.51 -4.58 12.43
C ARG A 86 13.16 -4.11 13.83
N ALA A 87 13.24 -2.81 14.03
CA ALA A 87 12.59 -2.07 15.10
C ALA A 87 11.38 -1.33 14.49
N PRO A 88 10.14 -1.76 14.77
CA PRO A 88 8.95 -1.11 14.22
C PRO A 88 8.95 0.38 14.49
N GLU A 89 8.49 1.17 13.51
CA GLU A 89 8.44 2.65 13.55
C GLU A 89 9.81 3.36 13.63
N GLU A 90 10.93 2.64 13.74
CA GLU A 90 12.28 3.21 13.88
C GLU A 90 13.16 2.87 12.67
N LEU A 91 13.49 1.59 12.48
CA LEU A 91 14.45 1.16 11.47
C LEU A 91 14.20 -0.29 11.05
N SER A 92 14.18 -0.53 9.75
CA SER A 92 14.31 -1.88 9.19
C SER A 92 15.59 -1.95 8.37
N VAL A 93 16.41 -2.97 8.61
CA VAL A 93 17.66 -3.21 7.90
C VAL A 93 17.51 -4.45 7.02
N LEU A 94 17.79 -4.28 5.74
CA LEU A 94 17.81 -5.36 4.78
C LEU A 94 19.20 -5.48 4.17
N THR A 95 19.66 -6.71 3.95
CA THR A 95 20.94 -7.00 3.30
C THR A 95 20.72 -7.82 2.04
N ARG A 96 21.59 -7.65 1.05
CA ARG A 96 21.51 -8.36 -0.22
C ARG A 96 21.50 -9.88 0.00
N ASN A 97 20.58 -10.54 -0.64
CA ASN A 97 20.52 -12.00 -0.72
C ASN A 97 21.43 -12.48 -1.86
N LYS A 98 22.65 -12.88 -1.54
CA LYS A 98 23.64 -13.36 -2.53
C LYS A 98 23.24 -14.69 -3.20
N SER A 99 22.26 -15.39 -2.64
CA SER A 99 21.70 -16.61 -3.20
C SER A 99 20.38 -16.39 -3.93
N TRP A 100 20.03 -15.14 -4.21
CA TRP A 100 18.79 -14.84 -4.90
C TRP A 100 18.81 -15.39 -6.34
N TRP A 101 17.80 -16.14 -6.70
CA TRP A 101 17.66 -16.80 -7.99
C TRP A 101 17.66 -15.85 -9.20
N GLY A 102 17.27 -14.60 -9.02
CA GLY A 102 17.20 -13.58 -10.06
C GLY A 102 18.47 -12.73 -10.20
N ASP A 103 19.54 -12.96 -9.42
CA ASP A 103 20.72 -12.09 -9.36
C ASP A 103 21.45 -11.94 -10.70
N ALA A 104 21.54 -13.02 -11.48
CA ALA A 104 22.13 -12.98 -12.82
C ALA A 104 21.28 -12.21 -13.84
N MET A 105 19.95 -12.18 -13.68
CA MET A 105 19.01 -11.50 -14.58
C MET A 105 18.85 -10.02 -14.22
N TYR A 106 18.93 -9.70 -12.94
CA TYR A 106 18.73 -8.35 -12.39
C TYR A 106 19.89 -7.98 -11.46
N PRO A 107 21.10 -7.77 -12.02
CA PRO A 107 22.26 -7.40 -11.22
C PRO A 107 22.02 -6.04 -10.54
N GLY A 108 22.24 -5.96 -9.26
CA GLY A 108 22.11 -4.74 -8.48
C GLY A 108 23.43 -4.30 -7.87
N ASN A 109 23.54 -3.04 -7.49
CA ASN A 109 24.70 -2.44 -6.85
C ASN A 109 24.44 -2.01 -5.39
N VAL A 110 23.29 -2.39 -4.82
CA VAL A 110 22.93 -2.10 -3.44
C VAL A 110 23.12 -3.35 -2.61
N ASP A 111 23.92 -3.28 -1.55
CA ASP A 111 24.18 -4.40 -0.63
C ASP A 111 23.37 -4.31 0.66
N ARG A 112 22.96 -3.09 1.05
CA ARG A 112 22.25 -2.82 2.30
C ARG A 112 21.22 -1.71 2.10
N ILE A 113 20.05 -1.91 2.66
CA ILE A 113 18.98 -0.91 2.71
C ILE A 113 18.64 -0.66 4.18
N GLU A 114 18.62 0.61 4.58
CA GLU A 114 18.10 1.06 5.87
C GLU A 114 16.80 1.83 5.62
N TYR A 115 15.69 1.22 5.95
CA TYR A 115 14.39 1.86 5.84
C TYR A 115 14.01 2.53 7.15
N ARG A 116 13.90 3.86 7.13
CA ARG A 116 13.53 4.70 8.27
C ARG A 116 12.18 5.38 8.01
N PRO A 117 11.13 5.08 8.79
CA PRO A 117 9.86 5.77 8.66
C PRO A 117 9.96 7.23 9.11
N ILE A 118 9.86 8.18 8.18
CA ILE A 118 9.79 9.61 8.47
C ILE A 118 8.38 10.09 8.12
N LYS A 119 7.50 10.21 9.12
CA LYS A 119 6.06 10.51 8.92
C LYS A 119 5.82 11.89 8.32
N ASN A 120 6.55 12.90 8.77
CA ASN A 120 6.41 14.27 8.26
C ASN A 120 7.06 14.41 6.88
N ALA A 121 6.28 14.83 5.89
CA ALA A 121 6.72 14.93 4.50
C ALA A 121 7.83 15.99 4.29
N ALA A 122 7.72 17.15 4.96
CA ALA A 122 8.73 18.20 4.85
C ALA A 122 10.08 17.76 5.45
N THR A 123 10.04 17.05 6.60
CA THR A 123 11.24 16.46 7.22
C THR A 123 11.87 15.41 6.29
N ARG A 124 11.05 14.60 5.64
CA ARG A 124 11.51 13.57 4.70
C ARG A 124 12.22 14.18 3.49
N VAL A 125 11.68 15.26 2.93
CA VAL A 125 12.32 16.00 1.82
C VAL A 125 13.60 16.69 2.30
N ALA A 126 13.61 17.29 3.49
CA ALA A 126 14.80 17.91 4.06
C ALA A 126 15.94 16.89 4.25
N ALA A 127 15.64 15.70 4.74
CA ALA A 127 16.62 14.61 4.89
C ALA A 127 17.24 14.18 3.54
N LEU A 128 16.42 14.13 2.46
CA LEU A 128 16.92 13.87 1.12
C LEU A 128 17.86 15.00 0.61
N LEU A 129 17.43 16.25 0.76
CA LEU A 129 18.20 17.41 0.29
C LEU A 129 19.53 17.61 1.05
N SER A 130 19.59 17.16 2.32
CA SER A 130 20.81 17.20 3.13
C SER A 130 21.73 16.00 2.91
N GLY A 131 21.28 14.97 2.19
CA GLY A 131 22.02 13.72 2.02
C GLY A 131 21.98 12.79 3.25
N GLU A 132 21.06 13.02 4.20
CA GLU A 132 20.83 12.11 5.33
C GLU A 132 20.19 10.79 4.86
N VAL A 133 19.36 10.85 3.81
CA VAL A 133 18.80 9.69 3.13
C VAL A 133 19.07 9.78 1.61
N ASP A 134 19.26 8.63 0.98
CA ASP A 134 19.57 8.54 -0.44
C ASP A 134 18.32 8.42 -1.32
N PHE A 135 17.18 8.03 -0.73
CA PHE A 135 15.95 7.74 -1.44
C PHE A 135 14.71 8.06 -0.60
N VAL A 136 13.73 8.67 -1.22
CA VAL A 136 12.44 9.00 -0.59
C VAL A 136 11.29 8.48 -1.45
N LEU A 137 10.38 7.72 -0.83
CA LEU A 137 9.09 7.40 -1.41
C LEU A 137 8.07 8.50 -1.08
N ASP A 138 7.10 8.71 -1.98
CA ASP A 138 6.00 9.65 -1.81
C ASP A 138 6.46 11.07 -1.45
N ALA A 139 7.41 11.62 -2.24
CA ALA A 139 7.74 13.04 -2.14
C ALA A 139 6.52 13.89 -2.52
N PRO A 140 6.22 14.98 -1.75
CA PRO A 140 5.13 15.88 -2.09
C PRO A 140 5.33 16.51 -3.48
N LEU A 141 4.26 16.60 -4.26
CA LEU A 141 4.32 17.09 -5.63
C LEU A 141 4.91 18.51 -5.73
N GLN A 142 4.60 19.38 -4.76
CA GLN A 142 5.13 20.73 -4.69
C GLN A 142 6.65 20.79 -4.49
N ASP A 143 7.27 19.74 -3.98
CA ASP A 143 8.71 19.68 -3.75
C ASP A 143 9.50 19.06 -4.93
N LEU A 144 8.84 18.45 -5.91
CA LEU A 144 9.52 17.76 -7.01
C LEU A 144 10.45 18.68 -7.77
N LYS A 145 10.02 19.88 -8.13
CA LYS A 145 10.86 20.88 -8.83
C LYS A 145 12.11 21.28 -8.01
N ARG A 146 11.94 21.38 -6.69
CA ARG A 146 13.05 21.70 -5.78
C ARG A 146 14.05 20.55 -5.69
N ILE A 147 13.57 19.32 -5.64
CA ILE A 147 14.41 18.13 -5.66
C ILE A 147 15.17 18.03 -6.97
N GLU A 148 14.51 18.21 -8.11
CA GLU A 148 15.14 18.17 -9.44
C GLU A 148 16.15 19.29 -9.68
N ALA A 149 15.98 20.44 -9.05
CA ALA A 149 16.93 21.55 -9.13
C ALA A 149 18.18 21.33 -8.26
N THR A 150 18.19 20.29 -7.43
CA THR A 150 19.34 19.96 -6.55
C THR A 150 20.29 19.02 -7.28
N GLU A 151 21.56 19.39 -7.37
CA GLU A 151 22.58 18.59 -8.02
C GLU A 151 22.67 17.17 -7.42
N GLY A 152 22.74 16.17 -8.28
CA GLY A 152 22.82 14.75 -7.87
C GLY A 152 21.48 14.10 -7.54
N LEU A 153 20.37 14.84 -7.50
CA LEU A 153 19.04 14.30 -7.27
C LEU A 153 18.21 14.22 -8.56
N THR A 154 17.28 13.29 -8.58
CA THR A 154 16.32 13.13 -9.67
C THR A 154 14.99 12.61 -9.12
N THR A 155 13.90 12.85 -9.85
CA THR A 155 12.58 12.29 -9.51
C THR A 155 12.14 11.25 -10.54
N LYS A 156 11.33 10.28 -10.10
CA LYS A 156 10.66 9.32 -10.96
C LYS A 156 9.16 9.33 -10.61
N THR A 157 8.34 9.66 -11.58
CA THR A 157 6.89 9.71 -11.42
C THR A 157 6.24 8.57 -12.20
N VAL A 158 5.32 7.87 -11.58
CA VAL A 158 4.55 6.77 -12.18
C VAL A 158 3.07 7.03 -11.94
N ALA A 159 2.25 6.79 -12.96
CA ALA A 159 0.80 6.84 -12.79
C ALA A 159 0.33 5.75 -11.82
N GLN A 160 -0.54 6.13 -10.89
CA GLN A 160 -1.16 5.21 -9.93
C GLN A 160 -2.66 5.09 -10.22
N VAL A 161 -3.21 3.90 -10.00
CA VAL A 161 -4.66 3.69 -9.92
C VAL A 161 -5.12 4.07 -8.52
N ARG A 162 -5.26 5.39 -8.29
CA ARG A 162 -5.71 5.95 -7.01
C ARG A 162 -6.71 7.08 -7.28
N SER A 163 -7.91 6.94 -6.72
CA SER A 163 -8.93 8.00 -6.77
C SER A 163 -9.02 8.69 -5.40
N ILE A 164 -8.99 10.02 -5.41
CA ILE A 164 -9.24 10.84 -4.22
C ILE A 164 -10.65 11.40 -4.34
N PHE A 165 -11.47 11.16 -3.34
CA PHE A 165 -12.88 11.57 -3.35
C PHE A 165 -13.38 11.90 -1.94
N PHE A 166 -14.50 12.64 -1.88
CA PHE A 166 -15.24 12.82 -0.64
C PHE A 166 -16.33 11.75 -0.53
N GLY A 167 -16.21 10.87 0.46
CA GLY A 167 -17.27 9.91 0.80
C GLY A 167 -18.40 10.63 1.55
N MET A 168 -19.61 10.51 1.02
CA MET A 168 -20.82 11.10 1.61
C MET A 168 -21.75 9.98 2.06
N ASP A 169 -21.72 9.66 3.37
CA ASP A 169 -22.58 8.62 3.94
C ASP A 169 -24.06 9.04 3.84
N GLN A 170 -24.85 8.23 3.16
CA GLN A 170 -26.29 8.42 2.97
C GLN A 170 -27.11 7.41 3.76
N SER A 171 -26.50 6.45 4.43
CA SER A 171 -27.18 5.34 5.10
C SER A 171 -27.77 5.73 6.46
N LEU A 172 -27.08 6.62 7.18
CA LEU A 172 -27.48 7.04 8.52
C LEU A 172 -28.51 8.18 8.48
N ASP A 173 -29.42 8.21 9.46
CA ASP A 173 -30.36 9.34 9.64
C ASP A 173 -29.65 10.59 10.21
N GLU A 174 -28.64 10.38 11.04
CA GLU A 174 -27.73 11.42 11.55
C GLU A 174 -26.27 10.94 11.43
N LEU A 175 -25.37 11.80 10.96
CA LEU A 175 -23.96 11.49 10.84
C LEU A 175 -23.28 11.48 12.21
N ARG A 176 -22.49 10.44 12.50
CA ARG A 176 -21.87 10.22 13.83
C ARG A 176 -20.97 11.38 14.28
N SER A 177 -20.22 11.98 13.35
CA SER A 177 -19.21 13.02 13.62
C SER A 177 -19.62 14.40 13.07
N SER A 178 -20.92 14.67 12.87
CA SER A 178 -21.43 15.93 12.36
C SER A 178 -21.82 16.88 13.50
N ASN A 179 -21.63 18.19 13.25
CA ASN A 179 -22.22 19.25 14.06
C ASN A 179 -23.70 19.51 13.72
N VAL A 180 -24.19 19.01 12.59
CA VAL A 180 -25.62 19.02 12.24
C VAL A 180 -26.30 17.88 12.95
N LYS A 181 -27.26 18.20 13.83
CA LYS A 181 -27.99 17.22 14.64
C LYS A 181 -29.42 17.00 14.11
N GLY A 182 -29.92 15.79 14.31
CA GLY A 182 -31.27 15.42 13.89
C GLY A 182 -31.47 15.23 12.39
N ALA A 183 -30.42 15.33 11.60
CA ALA A 183 -30.49 15.14 10.15
C ALA A 183 -29.16 14.70 9.53
N ASN A 184 -29.25 14.05 8.39
CA ASN A 184 -28.11 13.76 7.52
C ASN A 184 -28.23 14.58 6.23
N PRO A 185 -27.49 15.70 6.07
CA PRO A 185 -27.57 16.54 4.89
C PRO A 185 -27.24 15.80 3.59
N PHE A 186 -26.40 14.76 3.64
CA PHE A 186 -25.97 14.01 2.45
C PHE A 186 -27.04 13.07 1.89
N ARG A 187 -28.19 12.89 2.58
CA ARG A 187 -29.35 12.22 2.00
C ARG A 187 -30.04 13.05 0.93
N ASP A 188 -29.94 14.39 0.98
CA ASP A 188 -30.40 15.26 -0.07
C ASP A 188 -29.42 15.28 -1.26
N ILE A 189 -29.91 14.91 -2.44
CA ILE A 189 -29.12 14.89 -3.67
C ILE A 189 -28.59 16.29 -4.02
N LYS A 190 -29.37 17.35 -3.74
CA LYS A 190 -28.97 18.74 -4.04
C LYS A 190 -27.76 19.18 -3.21
N VAL A 191 -27.64 18.68 -1.98
CA VAL A 191 -26.47 18.92 -1.15
C VAL A 191 -25.24 18.26 -1.76
N ARG A 192 -25.36 17.02 -2.21
CA ARG A 192 -24.24 16.30 -2.86
C ARG A 192 -23.85 16.96 -4.19
N GLU A 193 -24.82 17.40 -4.98
CA GLU A 193 -24.58 18.16 -6.22
C GLU A 193 -23.87 19.48 -5.94
N ALA A 194 -24.28 20.22 -4.90
CA ALA A 194 -23.63 21.46 -4.50
C ALA A 194 -22.15 21.25 -4.12
N PHE A 195 -21.82 20.18 -3.37
CA PHE A 195 -20.44 19.82 -3.08
C PHE A 195 -19.65 19.52 -4.36
N ASN A 196 -20.22 18.73 -5.28
CA ASN A 196 -19.56 18.41 -6.54
C ASN A 196 -19.31 19.65 -7.41
N LEU A 197 -20.24 20.57 -7.45
CA LEU A 197 -20.13 21.84 -8.22
C LEU A 197 -19.15 22.84 -7.55
N ALA A 198 -19.02 22.80 -6.23
CA ALA A 198 -18.10 23.67 -5.49
C ALA A 198 -16.62 23.29 -5.66
N ILE A 199 -16.32 22.07 -6.12
CA ILE A 199 -14.95 21.57 -6.28
C ILE A 199 -14.50 21.84 -7.72
N ASP A 200 -13.60 22.79 -7.90
CA ASP A 200 -12.92 23.02 -9.18
C ASP A 200 -11.80 21.99 -9.38
N LYS A 201 -12.15 20.86 -9.99
CA LYS A 201 -11.22 19.73 -10.23
C LYS A 201 -10.09 20.13 -11.17
N ASP A 202 -10.36 21.00 -12.14
CA ASP A 202 -9.37 21.47 -13.11
C ASP A 202 -8.36 22.43 -12.46
N ALA A 203 -8.83 23.28 -11.54
CA ALA A 203 -7.93 24.10 -10.74
C ALA A 203 -7.04 23.25 -9.82
N ILE A 204 -7.61 22.23 -9.18
CA ILE A 204 -6.82 21.27 -8.38
C ILE A 204 -5.75 20.61 -9.24
N GLN A 205 -6.11 20.11 -10.43
CA GLN A 205 -5.14 19.50 -11.34
C GLN A 205 -4.00 20.46 -11.68
N ARG A 206 -4.31 21.68 -12.09
CA ARG A 206 -3.31 22.65 -12.55
C ARG A 206 -2.44 23.19 -11.42
N VAL A 207 -3.06 23.55 -10.28
CA VAL A 207 -2.41 24.36 -9.24
C VAL A 207 -1.87 23.50 -8.10
N VAL A 208 -2.61 22.46 -7.71
CA VAL A 208 -2.24 21.61 -6.57
C VAL A 208 -1.44 20.40 -7.03
N MET A 209 -1.84 19.79 -8.13
CA MET A 209 -1.27 18.55 -8.63
C MET A 209 -0.21 18.77 -9.72
N ASP A 210 0.10 20.01 -10.08
CA ASP A 210 1.07 20.38 -11.13
C ASP A 210 0.88 19.61 -12.46
N GLY A 211 -0.37 19.32 -12.83
CA GLY A 211 -0.73 18.52 -14.01
C GLY A 211 -0.63 17.00 -13.84
N LEU A 212 -0.18 16.51 -12.69
CA LEU A 212 0.08 15.08 -12.44
C LEU A 212 -1.16 14.29 -11.97
N SER A 213 -2.36 14.77 -12.27
CA SER A 213 -3.62 14.08 -11.98
C SER A 213 -4.60 14.21 -13.12
N PHE A 214 -5.65 13.40 -13.07
CA PHE A 214 -6.75 13.44 -14.05
C PHE A 214 -8.07 13.71 -13.33
N PRO A 215 -8.75 14.84 -13.62
CA PRO A 215 -10.09 15.05 -13.12
C PRO A 215 -11.03 13.94 -13.55
N THR A 216 -11.72 13.32 -12.59
CA THR A 216 -12.66 12.24 -12.87
C THR A 216 -13.96 12.43 -12.10
N GLY A 217 -15.04 11.86 -12.62
CA GLY A 217 -16.33 11.74 -11.93
C GLY A 217 -16.62 10.33 -11.46
N ILE A 218 -15.69 9.39 -11.68
CA ILE A 218 -15.89 7.96 -11.43
C ILE A 218 -14.81 7.48 -10.44
N ILE A 219 -15.23 6.67 -9.46
CA ILE A 219 -14.34 5.88 -8.62
C ILE A 219 -14.15 4.56 -9.36
N THR A 220 -12.93 4.25 -9.75
CA THR A 220 -12.58 3.00 -10.44
C THR A 220 -12.16 1.95 -9.43
#